data_5f048188c4ef6b6ce6c1415e25822e5e
#
_entry.id   5f048188c4ef6b6ce6c1415e25822e5e
#
_cell.length_a   1.000
_cell.length_b   1.000
_cell.length_c   1.000
_cell.angle_alpha   90.00
_cell.angle_beta   90.00
_cell.angle_gamma   90.00
#
_symmetry.space_group_name_H-M   'P 1'
#
loop_
_entity.id
_entity.type
_entity.pdbx_description
1 polymer ?
#
loop_
_entity_poly.entity_id
_entity_poly.type
_entity_poly.pdbx_seq_one_letter_code
_entity_poly.pdbx_strand_id
1 'polypeptide(L)'
;MKKIGILGGISAASTVQYYNKILDLYYEIKKDYYYPEICIESLNFQYFTDFENRNDMDGYKKYIMKGIRNLESAGSDIIIMSANSPHSVFHAIEKETSVPMLSIMDSVGKYARKNKMKKLLLTGIKYTMQGSFYRDELKSQGIEVISPSDGDQDIINHIIFDELARNNIKASSQER
;
A
#
# COMPACT_ATOMS: atom_id res chain seq x y z
N MET A 1 19.02 10.46 -12.13
CA MET A 1 17.83 10.52 -11.26
C MET A 1 17.60 9.14 -10.67
N LYS A 2 17.03 8.98 -9.48
CA LYS A 2 16.75 7.67 -8.90
C LYS A 2 15.60 6.99 -9.63
N LYS A 3 15.73 5.68 -9.90
CA LYS A 3 14.69 4.84 -10.47
C LYS A 3 13.76 4.33 -9.36
N ILE A 4 12.45 4.48 -9.54
CA ILE A 4 11.44 4.05 -8.57
C ILE A 4 10.88 2.68 -8.97
N GLY A 5 10.94 1.73 -8.06
CA GLY A 5 10.24 0.45 -8.18
C GLY A 5 8.88 0.50 -7.49
N ILE A 6 7.83 0.12 -8.19
CA ILE A 6 6.48 0.01 -7.63
C ILE A 6 6.07 -1.45 -7.62
N LEU A 7 5.94 -2.05 -6.44
CA LEU A 7 5.27 -3.32 -6.28
C LEU A 7 3.76 -3.08 -6.26
N GLY A 8 3.11 -3.48 -7.33
CA GLY A 8 1.71 -3.20 -7.61
C GLY A 8 0.88 -4.45 -7.90
N GLY A 9 -0.28 -4.23 -8.53
CA GLY A 9 -1.23 -5.30 -8.87
C GLY A 9 -2.18 -5.69 -7.72
N ILE A 10 -2.05 -5.06 -6.56
CA ILE A 10 -2.78 -5.34 -5.31
C ILE A 10 -3.56 -4.09 -4.82
N SER A 11 -4.55 -3.53 -5.41
CA SER A 11 -5.13 -3.76 -6.74
C SER A 11 -4.36 -3.01 -7.85
N ALA A 12 -4.72 -3.32 -9.13
CA ALA A 12 -4.19 -2.58 -10.27
C ALA A 12 -4.61 -1.10 -10.25
N ALA A 13 -5.82 -0.78 -9.78
CA ALA A 13 -6.33 0.58 -9.70
C ALA A 13 -5.45 1.48 -8.83
N SER A 14 -5.04 1.04 -7.64
CA SER A 14 -4.13 1.81 -6.78
C SER A 14 -2.75 1.97 -7.42
N THR A 15 -2.26 0.95 -8.12
CA THR A 15 -0.96 1.00 -8.81
C THR A 15 -0.92 2.10 -9.86
N VAL A 16 -1.97 2.21 -10.67
CA VAL A 16 -2.12 3.27 -11.68
C VAL A 16 -2.17 4.66 -11.03
N GLN A 17 -2.89 4.78 -9.90
CA GLN A 17 -2.93 6.04 -9.15
C GLN A 17 -1.56 6.45 -8.60
N TYR A 18 -0.77 5.51 -8.06
CA TYR A 18 0.59 5.79 -7.63
C TYR A 18 1.47 6.27 -8.77
N TYR A 19 1.43 5.59 -9.91
CA TYR A 19 2.17 5.99 -11.11
C TYR A 19 1.82 7.41 -11.52
N ASN A 20 0.55 7.71 -11.74
CA ASN A 20 0.09 9.02 -12.18
C ASN A 20 0.48 10.10 -11.15
N LYS A 21 0.25 9.85 -9.85
CA LYS A 21 0.52 10.83 -8.81
C LYS A 21 2.02 11.16 -8.67
N ILE A 22 2.91 10.20 -8.90
CA ILE A 22 4.35 10.45 -8.92
C ILE A 22 4.71 11.43 -10.05
N LEU A 23 4.18 11.22 -11.25
CA LEU A 23 4.44 12.10 -12.39
C LEU A 23 3.85 13.50 -12.19
N ASP A 24 2.60 13.57 -11.70
CA ASP A 24 1.92 14.83 -11.41
C ASP A 24 2.70 15.66 -10.38
N LEU A 25 3.07 15.04 -9.24
CA LEU A 25 3.83 15.71 -8.18
C LEU A 25 5.22 16.15 -8.68
N TYR A 26 5.87 15.31 -9.49
CA TYR A 26 7.14 15.72 -10.09
C TYR A 26 6.97 16.98 -10.94
N TYR A 27 5.99 16.99 -11.84
CA TYR A 27 5.72 18.15 -12.70
C TYR A 27 5.32 19.38 -11.89
N GLU A 28 4.52 19.22 -10.83
CA GLU A 28 4.15 20.32 -9.92
C GLU A 28 5.37 20.99 -9.29
N ILE A 29 6.41 20.22 -8.95
CA ILE A 29 7.62 20.70 -8.27
C ILE A 29 8.66 21.23 -9.26
N LYS A 30 8.90 20.52 -10.35
CA LYS A 30 10.03 20.78 -11.27
C LYS A 30 9.65 21.59 -12.49
N LYS A 31 8.39 21.54 -12.92
CA LYS A 31 7.87 22.22 -14.13
C LYS A 31 8.61 21.81 -15.42
N ASP A 32 9.14 20.59 -15.44
CA ASP A 32 9.80 20.00 -16.61
C ASP A 32 9.34 18.53 -16.79
N TYR A 33 9.82 17.85 -17.83
CA TYR A 33 9.44 16.49 -18.19
C TYR A 33 10.55 15.47 -17.93
N TYR A 34 11.57 15.78 -17.14
CA TYR A 34 12.62 14.85 -16.73
C TYR A 34 12.11 13.93 -15.61
N TYR A 35 11.01 13.24 -15.86
CA TYR A 35 10.38 12.34 -14.91
C TYR A 35 11.35 11.27 -14.40
N PRO A 36 11.18 10.79 -13.16
CA PRO A 36 11.92 9.63 -12.69
C PRO A 36 11.61 8.41 -13.55
N GLU A 37 12.59 7.57 -13.79
CA GLU A 37 12.33 6.25 -14.34
C GLU A 37 11.52 5.43 -13.35
N ILE A 38 10.51 4.70 -13.84
CA ILE A 38 9.63 3.89 -13.00
C ILE A 38 9.57 2.46 -13.55
N CYS A 39 9.80 1.49 -12.69
CA CYS A 39 9.55 0.08 -12.96
C CYS A 39 8.36 -0.39 -12.12
N ILE A 40 7.40 -1.07 -12.73
CA ILE A 40 6.22 -1.61 -12.04
C ILE A 40 6.25 -3.13 -12.15
N GLU A 41 6.30 -3.80 -11.01
CA GLU A 41 6.06 -5.23 -10.88
C GLU A 41 4.62 -5.44 -10.42
N SER A 42 3.76 -5.86 -11.34
CA SER A 42 2.34 -6.06 -11.07
C SER A 42 2.07 -7.52 -10.70
N LEU A 43 1.84 -7.78 -9.42
CA LEU A 43 1.54 -9.11 -8.89
C LEU A 43 0.14 -9.58 -9.32
N ASN A 44 -0.07 -10.89 -9.34
CA ASN A 44 -1.39 -11.47 -9.55
C ASN A 44 -2.22 -11.30 -8.26
N PHE A 45 -3.31 -10.53 -8.36
CA PHE A 45 -4.16 -10.18 -7.23
C PHE A 45 -4.83 -11.41 -6.60
N GLN A 46 -5.24 -12.40 -7.42
CA GLN A 46 -5.89 -13.61 -6.90
C GLN A 46 -4.92 -14.44 -6.07
N TYR A 47 -3.68 -14.66 -6.51
CA TYR A 47 -2.69 -15.39 -5.73
C TYR A 47 -2.39 -14.69 -4.41
N PHE A 48 -2.34 -13.37 -4.43
CA PHE A 48 -2.11 -12.56 -3.24
C PHE A 48 -3.24 -12.74 -2.22
N THR A 49 -4.50 -12.61 -2.64
CA THR A 49 -5.67 -12.80 -1.76
C THR A 49 -5.84 -14.24 -1.30
N ASP A 50 -5.43 -15.23 -2.10
CA ASP A 50 -5.46 -16.63 -1.71
C ASP A 50 -4.53 -16.93 -0.54
N PHE A 51 -3.36 -16.30 -0.46
CA PHE A 51 -2.47 -16.41 0.70
C PHE A 51 -3.09 -15.76 1.94
N GLU A 52 -3.68 -14.57 1.80
CA GLU A 52 -4.39 -13.89 2.90
C GLU A 52 -5.53 -14.75 3.45
N ASN A 53 -6.39 -15.28 2.57
CA ASN A 53 -7.56 -16.08 2.93
C ASN A 53 -7.19 -17.41 3.62
N ARG A 54 -6.04 -18.02 3.24
CA ARG A 54 -5.53 -19.22 3.86
C ARG A 54 -4.67 -18.98 5.10
N ASN A 55 -4.44 -17.70 5.42
CA ASN A 55 -3.50 -17.30 6.48
C ASN A 55 -2.08 -17.90 6.29
N ASP A 56 -1.67 -18.09 5.03
CA ASP A 56 -0.34 -18.59 4.67
C ASP A 56 0.65 -17.41 4.60
N MET A 57 1.12 -16.96 5.75
CA MET A 57 2.00 -15.80 5.84
C MET A 57 3.39 -16.05 5.25
N ASP A 58 3.86 -17.30 5.24
CA ASP A 58 5.14 -17.65 4.62
C ASP A 58 5.05 -17.59 3.10
N GLY A 59 4.02 -18.16 2.50
CA GLY A 59 3.73 -18.07 1.07
C GLY A 59 3.50 -16.64 0.63
N TYR A 60 2.73 -15.88 1.42
CA TYR A 60 2.47 -14.46 1.23
C TYR A 60 3.78 -13.64 1.14
N LYS A 61 4.63 -13.76 2.15
CA LYS A 61 5.93 -13.09 2.20
C LYS A 61 6.81 -13.48 1.01
N LYS A 62 6.92 -14.80 0.72
CA LYS A 62 7.72 -15.29 -0.42
C LYS A 62 7.24 -14.72 -1.75
N TYR A 63 5.93 -14.62 -1.94
CA TYR A 63 5.35 -14.09 -3.16
C TYR A 63 5.65 -12.59 -3.34
N ILE A 64 5.54 -11.81 -2.27
CA ILE A 64 5.91 -10.40 -2.24
C ILE A 64 7.41 -10.24 -2.51
N MET A 65 8.26 -11.00 -1.82
CA MET A 65 9.72 -10.96 -2.01
C MET A 65 10.15 -11.29 -3.43
N LYS A 66 9.45 -12.20 -4.12
CA LYS A 66 9.70 -12.46 -5.54
C LYS A 66 9.54 -11.18 -6.38
N GLY A 67 8.46 -10.43 -6.17
CA GLY A 67 8.23 -9.17 -6.86
C GLY A 67 9.26 -8.09 -6.49
N ILE A 68 9.64 -8.00 -5.22
CA ILE A 68 10.70 -7.10 -4.77
C ILE A 68 12.03 -7.39 -5.48
N ARG A 69 12.44 -8.68 -5.57
CA ARG A 69 13.67 -9.07 -6.27
C ARG A 69 13.64 -8.75 -7.76
N ASN A 70 12.49 -8.84 -8.41
CA ASN A 70 12.33 -8.42 -9.79
C ASN A 70 12.58 -6.91 -9.94
N LEU A 71 12.07 -6.09 -9.01
CA LEU A 71 12.31 -4.65 -8.99
C LEU A 71 13.79 -4.31 -8.70
N GLU A 72 14.44 -5.02 -7.79
CA GLU A 72 15.88 -4.90 -7.54
C GLU A 72 16.67 -5.22 -8.81
N SER A 73 16.35 -6.33 -9.48
CA SER A 73 17.02 -6.76 -10.73
C SER A 73 16.76 -5.79 -11.88
N ALA A 74 15.64 -5.08 -11.88
CA ALA A 74 15.35 -4.01 -12.83
C ALA A 74 16.11 -2.70 -12.54
N GLY A 75 16.96 -2.67 -11.49
CA GLY A 75 17.80 -1.53 -11.13
C GLY A 75 17.03 -0.41 -10.42
N SER A 76 16.00 -0.74 -9.64
CA SER A 76 15.33 0.25 -8.80
C SER A 76 16.25 0.74 -7.69
N ASP A 77 16.28 2.07 -7.47
CA ASP A 77 17.04 2.70 -6.39
C ASP A 77 16.23 2.87 -5.10
N ILE A 78 14.91 2.75 -5.21
CA ILE A 78 13.96 2.82 -4.11
C ILE A 78 12.71 2.03 -4.48
N ILE A 79 12.11 1.33 -3.52
CA ILE A 79 10.92 0.51 -3.75
C ILE A 79 9.76 0.97 -2.87
N ILE A 80 8.58 1.03 -3.45
CA ILE A 80 7.31 1.28 -2.76
C ILE A 80 6.33 0.14 -3.04
N MET A 81 5.47 -0.16 -2.08
CA MET A 81 4.33 -1.07 -2.25
C MET A 81 3.05 -0.24 -2.37
N SER A 82 2.34 -0.34 -3.49
CA SER A 82 1.15 0.49 -3.78
C SER A 82 -0.15 -0.05 -3.16
N ALA A 83 -0.03 -0.78 -2.04
CA ALA A 83 -1.17 -1.33 -1.28
C ALA A 83 -0.85 -1.37 0.21
N ASN A 84 -1.90 -1.38 1.05
CA ASN A 84 -1.76 -1.38 2.50
C ASN A 84 -1.47 -2.77 3.09
N SER A 85 -2.19 -3.80 2.67
CA SER A 85 -2.10 -5.15 3.27
C SER A 85 -0.69 -5.76 3.23
N PRO A 86 0.15 -5.58 2.18
CA PRO A 86 1.52 -6.11 2.20
C PRO A 86 2.41 -5.50 3.29
N HIS A 87 2.00 -4.39 3.89
CA HIS A 87 2.75 -3.80 5.01
C HIS A 87 2.68 -4.63 6.30
N SER A 88 1.79 -5.63 6.39
CA SER A 88 1.78 -6.60 7.49
C SER A 88 3.10 -7.39 7.62
N VAL A 89 3.84 -7.52 6.53
CA VAL A 89 5.16 -8.19 6.49
C VAL A 89 6.31 -7.25 6.14
N PHE A 90 6.06 -5.92 6.15
CA PHE A 90 7.01 -4.89 5.71
C PHE A 90 8.39 -5.02 6.39
N HIS A 91 8.43 -5.08 7.71
CA HIS A 91 9.70 -5.13 8.44
C HIS A 91 10.50 -6.43 8.21
N ALA A 92 9.82 -7.53 7.88
CA ALA A 92 10.49 -8.76 7.50
C ALA A 92 11.08 -8.69 6.09
N ILE A 93 10.38 -8.01 5.18
CA ILE A 93 10.82 -7.81 3.79
C ILE A 93 11.97 -6.80 3.73
N GLU A 94 11.84 -5.67 4.43
CA GLU A 94 12.84 -4.61 4.45
C GLU A 94 14.22 -5.11 4.87
N LYS A 95 14.30 -6.08 5.78
CA LYS A 95 15.55 -6.70 6.23
C LYS A 95 16.20 -7.60 5.17
N GLU A 96 15.46 -8.06 4.20
CA GLU A 96 15.92 -9.00 3.16
C GLU A 96 16.16 -8.32 1.81
N THR A 97 15.77 -7.06 1.65
CA THR A 97 16.02 -6.28 0.43
C THR A 97 17.32 -5.49 0.53
N SER A 98 18.01 -5.35 -0.61
CA SER A 98 19.21 -4.52 -0.76
C SER A 98 18.89 -3.07 -1.12
N VAL A 99 17.64 -2.78 -1.50
CA VAL A 99 17.18 -1.48 -1.96
C VAL A 99 16.30 -0.83 -0.88
N PRO A 100 16.50 0.46 -0.55
CA PRO A 100 15.65 1.15 0.41
C PRO A 100 14.17 1.06 0.05
N MET A 101 13.32 0.82 1.03
CA MET A 101 11.87 0.79 0.88
C MET A 101 11.21 1.95 1.62
N LEU A 102 10.10 2.47 1.09
CA LEU A 102 9.26 3.44 1.78
C LEU A 102 7.98 2.77 2.30
N SER A 103 7.76 2.91 3.59
CA SER A 103 6.54 2.44 4.24
C SER A 103 5.40 3.46 4.12
N ILE A 104 4.20 3.00 3.74
CA ILE A 104 2.97 3.81 3.84
C ILE A 104 2.70 4.16 5.31
N MET A 105 2.87 3.21 6.22
CA MET A 105 2.63 3.41 7.65
C MET A 105 3.51 4.53 8.22
N ASP A 106 4.80 4.51 7.90
CA ASP A 106 5.74 5.55 8.31
C ASP A 106 5.41 6.91 7.68
N SER A 107 5.02 6.92 6.41
CA SER A 107 4.59 8.13 5.70
C SER A 107 3.33 8.75 6.33
N VAL A 108 2.34 7.92 6.67
CA VAL A 108 1.12 8.34 7.40
C VAL A 108 1.48 8.88 8.78
N GLY A 109 2.35 8.20 9.52
CA GLY A 109 2.81 8.64 10.83
C GLY A 109 3.51 9.99 10.78
N LYS A 110 4.41 10.21 9.81
CA LYS A 110 5.08 11.50 9.60
C LYS A 110 4.07 12.62 9.30
N TYR A 111 3.10 12.34 8.42
CA TYR A 111 2.04 13.29 8.08
C TYR A 111 1.17 13.64 9.29
N ALA A 112 0.73 12.63 10.03
CA ALA A 112 -0.10 12.82 11.22
C ALA A 112 0.62 13.67 12.28
N ARG A 113 1.89 13.40 12.57
CA ARG A 113 2.70 14.20 13.52
C ARG A 113 2.85 15.64 13.05
N LYS A 114 3.17 15.85 11.77
CA LYS A 114 3.29 17.19 11.18
C LYS A 114 2.00 17.99 11.36
N ASN A 115 0.85 17.35 11.26
CA ASN A 115 -0.47 17.98 11.39
C ASN A 115 -1.07 17.83 12.80
N LYS A 116 -0.29 17.40 13.79
CA LYS A 116 -0.70 17.26 15.21
C LYS A 116 -1.91 16.33 15.40
N MET A 117 -2.12 15.39 14.49
CA MET A 117 -3.19 14.39 14.58
C MET A 117 -2.78 13.32 15.61
N LYS A 118 -3.66 13.03 16.57
CA LYS A 118 -3.42 12.05 17.64
C LYS A 118 -4.21 10.77 17.47
N LYS A 119 -5.21 10.80 16.58
CA LYS A 119 -6.13 9.69 16.34
C LYS A 119 -6.47 9.61 14.85
N LEU A 120 -6.39 8.41 14.29
CA LEU A 120 -6.68 8.12 12.90
C LEU A 120 -7.69 6.98 12.79
N LEU A 121 -8.63 7.10 11.85
CA LEU A 121 -9.50 6.01 11.44
C LEU A 121 -8.82 5.21 10.34
N LEU A 122 -8.62 3.91 10.55
CA LEU A 122 -8.06 3.00 9.57
C LEU A 122 -9.19 2.36 8.77
N THR A 123 -9.22 2.65 7.47
CA THR A 123 -10.10 1.99 6.50
C THR A 123 -9.28 1.18 5.51
N GLY A 124 -9.85 0.11 4.97
CA GLY A 124 -9.18 -0.79 4.04
C GLY A 124 -9.95 -2.10 3.89
N ILE A 125 -9.32 -3.11 3.31
CA ILE A 125 -9.89 -4.47 3.34
C ILE A 125 -9.92 -4.98 4.78
N LYS A 126 -10.77 -5.97 5.07
CA LYS A 126 -10.91 -6.54 6.43
C LYS A 126 -9.56 -6.94 7.02
N TYR A 127 -8.71 -7.60 6.24
CA TYR A 127 -7.36 -7.98 6.66
C TYR A 127 -6.56 -6.78 7.20
N THR A 128 -6.65 -5.61 6.55
CA THR A 128 -5.96 -4.39 6.99
C THR A 128 -6.60 -3.79 8.25
N MET A 129 -7.93 -3.69 8.30
CA MET A 129 -8.65 -3.06 9.43
C MET A 129 -8.56 -3.89 10.72
N GLN A 130 -8.51 -5.21 10.61
CA GLN A 130 -8.42 -6.15 11.74
C GLN A 130 -6.98 -6.43 12.16
N GLY A 131 -6.01 -6.32 11.25
CA GLY A 131 -4.60 -6.51 11.54
C GLY A 131 -4.06 -5.51 12.56
N SER A 132 -3.01 -5.90 13.31
CA SER A 132 -2.39 -5.03 14.32
C SER A 132 -1.30 -4.11 13.74
N PHE A 133 -0.75 -4.44 12.59
CA PHE A 133 0.46 -3.82 12.05
C PHE A 133 0.41 -2.29 11.93
N TYR A 134 -0.74 -1.70 11.54
CA TYR A 134 -0.92 -0.25 11.55
C TYR A 134 -0.99 0.32 12.98
N ARG A 135 -1.72 -0.37 13.88
CA ARG A 135 -1.85 0.07 15.27
C ARG A 135 -0.51 0.02 15.98
N ASP A 136 0.25 -1.06 15.82
CA ASP A 136 1.55 -1.25 16.46
C ASP A 136 2.55 -0.21 15.98
N GLU A 137 2.64 0.01 14.66
CA GLU A 137 3.54 1.00 14.07
C GLU A 137 3.22 2.43 14.53
N LEU A 138 1.96 2.85 14.43
CA LEU A 138 1.57 4.22 14.73
C LEU A 138 1.49 4.51 16.23
N LYS A 139 1.23 3.49 17.06
CA LYS A 139 1.28 3.60 18.52
C LYS A 139 2.66 4.00 19.01
N SER A 140 3.72 3.43 18.42
CA SER A 140 5.11 3.81 18.75
C SER A 140 5.39 5.29 18.48
N GLN A 141 4.61 5.91 17.60
CA GLN A 141 4.69 7.31 17.19
C GLN A 141 3.70 8.21 17.95
N GLY A 142 3.01 7.69 18.98
CA GLY A 142 2.05 8.41 19.80
C GLY A 142 0.72 8.70 19.10
N ILE A 143 0.33 7.89 18.12
CA ILE A 143 -0.90 8.02 17.35
C ILE A 143 -1.81 6.82 17.63
N GLU A 144 -3.04 7.10 18.08
CA GLU A 144 -4.09 6.09 18.23
C GLU A 144 -4.69 5.74 16.88
N VAL A 145 -4.83 4.44 16.60
CA VAL A 145 -5.52 3.95 15.40
C VAL A 145 -6.80 3.24 15.81
N ILE A 146 -7.92 3.71 15.30
CA ILE A 146 -9.23 3.06 15.46
C ILE A 146 -9.69 2.44 14.13
N SER A 147 -10.48 1.40 14.20
CA SER A 147 -11.14 0.78 13.05
C SER A 147 -12.65 0.97 13.15
N PRO A 148 -13.38 0.94 12.02
CA PRO A 148 -14.85 0.94 12.01
C PRO A 148 -15.43 -0.28 12.75
N SER A 149 -16.73 -0.25 13.02
CA SER A 149 -17.47 -1.43 13.54
C SER A 149 -17.38 -2.60 12.55
N ASP A 150 -17.58 -3.83 13.03
CA ASP A 150 -17.53 -5.02 12.18
C ASP A 150 -18.50 -4.95 10.99
N GLY A 151 -19.70 -4.40 11.20
CA GLY A 151 -20.67 -4.20 10.13
C GLY A 151 -20.18 -3.19 9.07
N ASP A 152 -19.57 -2.10 9.50
CA ASP A 152 -19.00 -1.11 8.58
C ASP A 152 -17.78 -1.68 7.85
N GLN A 153 -16.97 -2.50 8.54
CA GLN A 153 -15.85 -3.19 7.89
C GLN A 153 -16.32 -4.12 6.76
N ASP A 154 -17.46 -4.81 6.93
CA ASP A 154 -18.04 -5.64 5.87
C ASP A 154 -18.43 -4.81 4.65
N ILE A 155 -19.08 -3.68 4.89
CA ILE A 155 -19.50 -2.75 3.82
C ILE A 155 -18.26 -2.20 3.08
N ILE A 156 -17.28 -1.70 3.80
CA ILE A 156 -16.05 -1.14 3.23
C ILE A 156 -15.30 -2.20 2.41
N ASN A 157 -15.17 -3.41 2.96
CA ASN A 157 -14.49 -4.50 2.29
C ASN A 157 -15.18 -4.88 0.98
N HIS A 158 -16.52 -4.97 0.99
CA HIS A 158 -17.31 -5.22 -0.22
C HIS A 158 -17.11 -4.12 -1.28
N ILE A 159 -17.17 -2.85 -0.89
CA ILE A 159 -16.94 -1.73 -1.80
C ILE A 159 -15.54 -1.81 -2.42
N ILE A 160 -14.51 -2.13 -1.61
CA ILE A 160 -13.14 -2.22 -2.13
C ILE A 160 -13.01 -3.32 -3.18
N PHE A 161 -13.52 -4.54 -2.93
CA PHE A 161 -13.36 -5.67 -3.85
C PHE A 161 -14.28 -5.58 -5.08
N ASP A 162 -15.52 -5.15 -4.90
CA ASP A 162 -16.52 -5.21 -5.97
C ASP A 162 -16.63 -3.93 -6.80
N GLU A 163 -16.10 -2.82 -6.28
CA GLU A 163 -16.16 -1.53 -6.95
C GLU A 163 -14.76 -0.95 -7.20
N LEU A 164 -14.02 -0.59 -6.16
CA LEU A 164 -12.75 0.15 -6.30
C LEU A 164 -11.68 -0.67 -7.01
N ALA A 165 -11.52 -1.95 -6.68
CA ALA A 165 -10.54 -2.83 -7.32
C ALA A 165 -10.83 -3.06 -8.81
N ARG A 166 -12.10 -2.91 -9.22
CA ARG A 166 -12.58 -3.02 -10.61
C ARG A 166 -12.69 -1.68 -11.32
N ASN A 167 -12.33 -0.59 -10.66
CA ASN A 167 -12.53 0.79 -11.14
C ASN A 167 -13.98 1.08 -11.55
N ASN A 168 -14.94 0.51 -10.80
CA ASN A 168 -16.38 0.66 -11.01
C ASN A 168 -17.04 1.30 -9.77
N ILE A 169 -16.87 2.62 -9.62
CA ILE A 169 -17.34 3.37 -8.47
C ILE A 169 -18.83 3.68 -8.62
N LYS A 170 -19.64 3.19 -7.67
CA LYS A 170 -21.09 3.46 -7.65
C LYS A 170 -21.39 4.71 -6.83
N ALA A 171 -22.24 5.59 -7.36
CA ALA A 171 -22.68 6.80 -6.65
C ALA A 171 -23.32 6.49 -5.29
N SER A 172 -24.12 5.41 -5.20
CA SER A 172 -24.75 4.98 -3.94
C SER A 172 -23.78 4.57 -2.83
N SER A 173 -22.53 4.22 -3.19
CA SER A 173 -21.50 3.87 -2.23
C SER A 173 -20.70 5.09 -1.75
N GLN A 174 -20.77 6.21 -2.47
CA GLN A 174 -20.13 7.47 -2.07
C GLN A 174 -20.95 8.24 -1.02
N GLU A 175 -22.25 7.96 -0.92
CA GLU A 175 -23.17 8.62 0.02
C GLU A 175 -23.27 7.90 1.38
N ARG A 176 -22.61 6.75 1.54
CA ARG A 176 -22.57 5.95 2.77
C ARG A 176 -21.34 6.25 3.61
#